data_c37d273f1947caba806a30b446023cd5
#
_entry.id   c37d273f1947caba806a30b446023cd5
#
_cell.length_a   1.000
_cell.length_b   1.000
_cell.length_c   1.000
_cell.angle_alpha   90.00
_cell.angle_beta   90.00
_cell.angle_gamma   90.00
#
_symmetry.space_group_name_H-M   'P 1'
#
loop_
_entity.id
_entity.type
_entity.pdbx_description
1 polymer ?
#
loop_
_entity_poly.entity_id
_entity_poly.type
_entity_poly.pdbx_seq_one_letter_code
_entity_poly.pdbx_strand_id
1 'polypeptide(L)'
;EMRLELTGNKALIDFYHCYPRMDWMEYSLASMNKETEDCIVDSFRPILEGKNEEEVANMILNFVQTAFTYGYDDQIWGSDRPFFADETLFYPKSDCEDRAILFSHLIRKLTNLEVVLLHYPNHLATAVRFSNNLSGDYVMVDGQKYLVCDPTGYKPIGNAYDEFKNVQAKV
;
A
#
# COMPACT_ATOMS: atom_id res chain seq x y z
N GLU A 1 -15.70 13.02 4.49
CA GLU A 1 -14.82 12.34 5.45
C GLU A 1 -15.29 10.88 5.56
N MET A 2 -14.39 9.92 5.26
CA MET A 2 -14.69 8.50 5.44
C MET A 2 -14.18 8.07 6.81
N ARG A 3 -15.02 7.41 7.60
CA ARG A 3 -14.65 6.80 8.87
C ARG A 3 -14.79 5.29 8.75
N LEU A 4 -13.71 4.56 9.00
CA LEU A 4 -13.70 3.10 9.08
C LEU A 4 -13.63 2.69 10.55
N GLU A 5 -14.50 1.75 10.95
CA GLU A 5 -14.41 1.07 12.24
C GLU A 5 -14.03 -0.38 11.96
N LEU A 6 -12.79 -0.73 12.27
CA LEU A 6 -12.24 -2.07 12.06
C LEU A 6 -12.13 -2.79 13.39
N THR A 7 -12.47 -4.07 13.40
CA THR A 7 -12.21 -4.95 14.54
C THR A 7 -10.91 -5.69 14.28
N GLY A 8 -9.87 -5.37 15.06
CA GLY A 8 -8.57 -6.04 14.96
C GLY A 8 -8.53 -7.31 15.81
N ASN A 9 -7.91 -8.37 15.27
CA ASN A 9 -7.61 -9.59 16.03
C ASN A 9 -6.28 -9.43 16.77
N LYS A 10 -6.35 -9.03 18.04
CA LYS A 10 -5.12 -8.80 18.85
C LYS A 10 -4.22 -10.03 18.94
N ALA A 11 -4.74 -11.23 19.01
CA ALA A 11 -3.92 -12.44 19.08
C ALA A 11 -3.12 -12.66 17.79
N LEU A 12 -3.70 -12.30 16.63
CA LEU A 12 -3.00 -12.33 15.36
C LEU A 12 -1.89 -11.25 15.30
N ILE A 13 -2.17 -10.04 15.77
CA ILE A 13 -1.18 -8.97 15.86
C ILE A 13 -0.01 -9.37 16.77
N ASP A 14 -0.31 -9.95 17.94
CA ASP A 14 0.71 -10.46 18.86
C ASP A 14 1.56 -11.60 18.23
N PHE A 15 0.93 -12.44 17.39
CA PHE A 15 1.63 -13.47 16.61
C PHE A 15 2.55 -12.84 15.55
N TYR A 16 2.08 -11.87 14.79
CA TYR A 16 2.90 -11.16 13.80
C TYR A 16 4.09 -10.45 14.43
N HIS A 17 3.93 -9.92 15.64
CA HIS A 17 5.03 -9.27 16.37
C HIS A 17 6.23 -10.22 16.61
N CYS A 18 5.99 -11.51 16.72
CA CYS A 18 7.03 -12.53 16.89
C CYS A 18 7.41 -13.23 15.58
N TYR A 19 6.82 -12.81 14.44
CA TYR A 19 7.05 -13.48 13.17
C TYR A 19 8.45 -13.17 12.62
N PRO A 20 9.16 -14.14 12.01
CA PRO A 20 10.46 -13.90 11.41
C PRO A 20 10.37 -12.87 10.29
N ARG A 21 11.38 -12.02 10.19
CA ARG A 21 11.48 -11.05 9.08
C ARG A 21 11.62 -11.79 7.75
N MET A 22 10.88 -11.34 6.75
CA MET A 22 10.85 -11.87 5.40
C MET A 22 11.12 -10.74 4.38
N ASP A 23 11.12 -11.10 3.10
CA ASP A 23 11.13 -10.12 2.01
C ASP A 23 9.79 -9.36 1.94
N TRP A 24 9.80 -8.11 1.53
CA TRP A 24 8.59 -7.27 1.41
C TRP A 24 7.53 -7.86 0.48
N MET A 25 7.95 -8.62 -0.55
CA MET A 25 7.03 -9.31 -1.45
C MET A 25 6.17 -10.32 -0.67
N GLU A 26 6.76 -11.07 0.26
CA GLU A 26 6.03 -12.03 1.09
C GLU A 26 4.95 -11.35 1.95
N TYR A 27 5.29 -10.20 2.56
CA TYR A 27 4.31 -9.39 3.28
C TYR A 27 3.19 -8.88 2.38
N SER A 28 3.53 -8.42 1.17
CA SER A 28 2.55 -7.86 0.23
C SER A 28 1.61 -8.91 -0.37
N LEU A 29 2.02 -10.18 -0.40
CA LEU A 29 1.23 -11.30 -0.91
C LEU A 29 0.50 -12.07 0.20
N ALA A 30 0.87 -11.84 1.47
CA ALA A 30 0.21 -12.48 2.60
C ALA A 30 -1.27 -12.09 2.66
N SER A 31 -2.12 -13.08 2.98
CA SER A 31 -3.55 -12.84 3.16
C SER A 31 -3.80 -12.06 4.45
N MET A 32 -4.69 -11.09 4.40
CA MET A 32 -5.24 -10.47 5.61
C MET A 32 -6.15 -11.42 6.39
N ASN A 33 -6.37 -11.11 7.66
CA ASN A 33 -7.46 -11.71 8.41
C ASN A 33 -8.78 -11.50 7.67
N LYS A 34 -9.55 -12.57 7.49
CA LYS A 34 -10.76 -12.53 6.67
C LYS A 34 -11.80 -11.51 7.18
N GLU A 35 -11.97 -11.41 8.49
CA GLU A 35 -12.96 -10.48 9.09
C GLU A 35 -12.53 -9.02 8.85
N THR A 36 -11.23 -8.72 8.99
CA THR A 36 -10.67 -7.39 8.70
C THR A 36 -10.78 -7.06 7.22
N GLU A 37 -10.44 -8.01 6.36
CA GLU A 37 -10.53 -7.84 4.90
C GLU A 37 -11.98 -7.64 4.44
N ASP A 38 -12.92 -8.46 4.89
CA ASP A 38 -14.34 -8.32 4.57
C ASP A 38 -14.87 -6.95 5.02
N CYS A 39 -14.52 -6.51 6.23
CA CYS A 39 -14.95 -5.21 6.76
C CYS A 39 -14.45 -4.04 5.90
N ILE A 40 -13.17 -4.03 5.51
CA ILE A 40 -12.61 -2.95 4.68
C ILE A 40 -13.19 -2.99 3.26
N VAL A 41 -13.34 -4.16 2.67
CA VAL A 41 -13.93 -4.33 1.33
C VAL A 41 -15.38 -3.85 1.31
N ASP A 42 -16.20 -4.24 2.29
CA ASP A 42 -17.60 -3.81 2.37
C ASP A 42 -17.73 -2.31 2.62
N SER A 43 -16.80 -1.70 3.33
CA SER A 43 -16.76 -0.24 3.55
C SER A 43 -16.38 0.53 2.28
N PHE A 44 -15.48 -0.02 1.45
CA PHE A 44 -15.08 0.61 0.20
C PHE A 44 -16.08 0.40 -0.94
N ARG A 45 -16.72 -0.77 -1.03
CA ARG A 45 -17.60 -1.14 -2.15
C ARG A 45 -18.63 -0.06 -2.53
N PRO A 46 -19.43 0.50 -1.60
CA PRO A 46 -20.45 1.49 -1.96
C PRO A 46 -19.87 2.81 -2.49
N ILE A 47 -18.66 3.17 -2.08
CA ILE A 47 -18.01 4.42 -2.50
C ILE A 47 -17.21 4.25 -3.80
N LEU A 48 -16.90 3.02 -4.18
CA LEU A 48 -16.19 2.70 -5.43
C LEU A 48 -17.15 2.39 -6.58
N GLU A 49 -18.42 2.14 -6.30
CA GLU A 49 -19.42 1.80 -7.30
C GLU A 49 -19.53 2.88 -8.40
N GLY A 50 -19.49 2.46 -9.67
CA GLY A 50 -19.59 3.34 -10.83
C GLY A 50 -18.34 4.16 -11.16
N LYS A 51 -17.24 3.97 -10.44
CA LYS A 51 -15.97 4.68 -10.69
C LYS A 51 -15.08 3.91 -11.66
N ASN A 52 -14.27 4.65 -12.39
CA ASN A 52 -13.24 4.07 -13.26
C ASN A 52 -11.99 3.66 -12.46
N GLU A 53 -11.06 2.92 -13.11
CA GLU A 53 -9.85 2.40 -12.49
C GLU A 53 -8.99 3.48 -11.81
N GLU A 54 -8.83 4.62 -12.46
CA GLU A 54 -8.02 5.73 -11.95
C GLU A 54 -8.65 6.35 -10.70
N GLU A 55 -9.97 6.58 -10.72
CA GLU A 55 -10.71 7.10 -9.58
C GLU A 55 -10.63 6.16 -8.38
N VAL A 56 -10.81 4.85 -8.61
CA VAL A 56 -10.72 3.82 -7.57
C VAL A 56 -9.32 3.80 -6.97
N ALA A 57 -8.29 3.72 -7.81
CA ALA A 57 -6.90 3.67 -7.34
C ALA A 57 -6.51 4.96 -6.59
N ASN A 58 -6.97 6.13 -7.04
CA ASN A 58 -6.76 7.40 -6.33
C ASN A 58 -7.44 7.42 -4.96
N MET A 59 -8.64 6.87 -4.84
CA MET A 59 -9.32 6.81 -3.55
C MET A 59 -8.60 5.90 -2.55
N ILE A 60 -8.13 4.73 -3.01
CA ILE A 60 -7.33 3.81 -2.20
C ILE A 60 -6.00 4.45 -1.81
N LEU A 61 -5.31 5.10 -2.77
CA LEU A 61 -4.05 5.79 -2.54
C LEU A 61 -4.22 6.90 -1.50
N ASN A 62 -5.22 7.75 -1.66
CA ASN A 62 -5.52 8.83 -0.72
C ASN A 62 -5.85 8.31 0.68
N PHE A 63 -6.61 7.20 0.77
CA PHE A 63 -6.88 6.57 2.05
C PHE A 63 -5.58 6.18 2.76
N VAL A 64 -4.68 5.44 2.10
CA VAL A 64 -3.42 5.00 2.73
C VAL A 64 -2.52 6.18 3.08
N GLN A 65 -2.46 7.20 2.23
CA GLN A 65 -1.68 8.41 2.48
C GLN A 65 -2.18 9.23 3.69
N THR A 66 -3.47 9.17 4.01
CA THR A 66 -4.10 10.08 5.00
C THR A 66 -4.56 9.40 6.29
N ALA A 67 -4.76 8.09 6.28
CA ALA A 67 -5.33 7.37 7.42
C ALA A 67 -4.34 7.18 8.58
N PHE A 68 -3.04 7.24 8.32
CA PHE A 68 -2.00 6.92 9.29
C PHE A 68 -1.03 8.09 9.50
N THR A 69 -0.54 8.22 10.75
CA THR A 69 0.57 9.10 11.04
C THR A 69 1.88 8.45 10.57
N TYR A 70 2.78 9.21 9.94
CA TYR A 70 4.09 8.68 9.58
C TYR A 70 4.97 8.49 10.84
N GLY A 71 5.65 7.37 10.92
CA GLY A 71 6.55 7.08 12.02
C GLY A 71 7.67 6.13 11.59
N TYR A 72 8.89 6.42 12.00
CA TYR A 72 10.05 5.58 11.72
C TYR A 72 10.10 4.40 12.69
N ASP A 73 10.32 3.22 12.17
CA ASP A 73 10.35 1.96 12.91
C ASP A 73 11.43 1.93 14.00
N ASP A 74 12.61 2.44 13.73
CA ASP A 74 13.70 2.51 14.69
C ASP A 74 13.35 3.31 15.95
N GLN A 75 12.51 4.34 15.80
CA GLN A 75 12.02 5.18 16.89
C GLN A 75 10.90 4.51 17.70
N ILE A 76 10.15 3.61 17.10
CA ILE A 76 8.98 2.97 17.71
C ILE A 76 9.34 1.58 18.23
N TRP A 77 10.07 0.80 17.43
CA TRP A 77 10.34 -0.62 17.67
C TRP A 77 11.81 -0.89 18.00
N GLY A 78 12.71 0.09 17.82
CA GLY A 78 14.14 -0.06 18.01
C GLY A 78 14.86 -0.77 16.86
N SER A 79 14.16 -1.16 15.82
CA SER A 79 14.69 -1.74 14.59
C SER A 79 13.63 -1.65 13.48
N ASP A 80 14.09 -1.67 12.24
CA ASP A 80 13.26 -1.76 11.05
C ASP A 80 12.40 -3.04 11.08
N ARG A 81 11.07 -2.93 10.89
CA ARG A 81 10.10 -4.02 11.08
C ARG A 81 8.89 -3.84 10.16
N PRO A 82 8.90 -4.42 8.95
CA PRO A 82 7.76 -4.38 8.05
C PRO A 82 6.50 -5.00 8.68
N PHE A 83 5.36 -4.40 8.39
CA PHE A 83 4.06 -4.85 8.85
C PHE A 83 3.33 -5.72 7.83
N PHE A 84 2.60 -6.70 8.30
CA PHE A 84 1.48 -7.25 7.55
C PHE A 84 0.39 -6.18 7.39
N ALA A 85 -0.44 -6.30 6.35
CA ALA A 85 -1.51 -5.33 6.10
C ALA A 85 -2.47 -5.14 7.29
N ASP A 86 -2.74 -6.21 8.04
CA ASP A 86 -3.51 -6.15 9.31
C ASP A 86 -2.85 -5.28 10.37
N GLU A 87 -1.52 -5.34 10.49
CA GLU A 87 -0.77 -4.54 11.46
C GLU A 87 -0.80 -3.05 11.10
N THR A 88 -0.66 -2.72 9.80
CA THR A 88 -0.77 -1.34 9.33
C THR A 88 -2.13 -0.72 9.67
N LEU A 89 -3.20 -1.52 9.57
CA LEU A 89 -4.55 -1.09 9.96
C LEU A 89 -4.73 -1.00 11.49
N PHE A 90 -3.98 -1.75 12.26
CA PHE A 90 -4.08 -1.80 13.71
C PHE A 90 -3.28 -0.71 14.42
N TYR A 91 -2.06 -0.41 13.93
CA TYR A 91 -1.19 0.57 14.55
C TYR A 91 -1.48 1.99 14.02
N PRO A 92 -1.38 3.02 14.88
CA PRO A 92 -1.66 4.40 14.47
C PRO A 92 -0.55 5.03 13.63
N LYS A 93 0.62 4.41 13.58
CA LYS A 93 1.80 4.86 12.84
C LYS A 93 2.28 3.78 11.90
N SER A 94 2.76 4.20 10.75
CA SER A 94 3.32 3.35 9.70
C SER A 94 4.36 4.14 8.90
N ASP A 95 5.31 3.46 8.30
CA ASP A 95 6.27 4.05 7.39
C ASP A 95 6.03 3.69 5.92
N CYS A 96 7.06 3.75 5.06
CA CYS A 96 6.86 3.60 3.61
C CYS A 96 6.54 2.15 3.22
N GLU A 97 7.21 1.16 3.78
CA GLU A 97 6.98 -0.24 3.45
C GLU A 97 5.63 -0.74 3.93
N ASP A 98 5.20 -0.35 5.12
CA ASP A 98 3.90 -0.70 5.67
C ASP A 98 2.77 -0.21 4.77
N ARG A 99 2.89 1.06 4.34
CA ARG A 99 1.92 1.67 3.45
C ARG A 99 1.93 1.07 2.04
N ALA A 100 3.12 0.74 1.51
CA ALA A 100 3.25 0.09 0.21
C ALA A 100 2.63 -1.32 0.23
N ILE A 101 2.84 -2.08 1.30
CA ILE A 101 2.25 -3.41 1.51
C ILE A 101 0.73 -3.32 1.60
N LEU A 102 0.20 -2.43 2.45
CA LEU A 102 -1.24 -2.24 2.59
C LEU A 102 -1.89 -1.77 1.28
N PHE A 103 -1.31 -0.78 0.61
CA PHE A 103 -1.81 -0.29 -0.67
C PHE A 103 -1.85 -1.38 -1.74
N SER A 104 -0.77 -2.17 -1.85
CA SER A 104 -0.71 -3.30 -2.78
C SER A 104 -1.80 -4.33 -2.51
N HIS A 105 -2.06 -4.63 -1.24
CA HIS A 105 -3.14 -5.54 -0.85
C HIS A 105 -4.50 -5.00 -1.25
N LEU A 106 -4.79 -3.73 -0.93
CA LEU A 106 -6.07 -3.10 -1.24
C LEU A 106 -6.33 -2.98 -2.76
N ILE A 107 -5.31 -2.62 -3.56
CA ILE A 107 -5.43 -2.60 -5.02
C ILE A 107 -5.82 -3.97 -5.56
N ARG A 108 -5.16 -5.05 -5.14
CA ARG A 108 -5.49 -6.41 -5.59
C ARG A 108 -6.88 -6.87 -5.16
N LYS A 109 -7.36 -6.43 -3.99
CA LYS A 109 -8.67 -6.83 -3.44
C LYS A 109 -9.84 -6.04 -3.99
N LEU A 110 -9.66 -4.75 -4.21
CA LEU A 110 -10.75 -3.85 -4.59
C LEU A 110 -10.80 -3.61 -6.11
N THR A 111 -9.79 -4.06 -6.85
CA THR A 111 -9.68 -3.88 -8.30
C THR A 111 -9.16 -5.14 -8.99
N ASN A 112 -9.11 -5.11 -10.32
CA ASN A 112 -8.43 -6.13 -11.13
C ASN A 112 -7.05 -5.63 -11.63
N LEU A 113 -6.51 -4.56 -11.03
CA LEU A 113 -5.26 -3.96 -11.45
C LEU A 113 -4.06 -4.74 -10.91
N GLU A 114 -3.01 -4.78 -11.70
CA GLU A 114 -1.72 -5.31 -11.26
C GLU A 114 -0.92 -4.23 -10.55
N VAL A 115 -0.29 -4.60 -9.45
CA VAL A 115 0.55 -3.74 -8.64
C VAL A 115 1.88 -4.40 -8.35
N VAL A 116 2.95 -3.63 -8.44
CA VAL A 116 4.32 -4.05 -8.12
C VAL A 116 4.90 -3.14 -7.04
N LEU A 117 5.83 -3.67 -6.25
CA LEU A 117 6.64 -2.91 -5.31
C LEU A 117 7.82 -2.27 -6.04
N LEU A 118 8.16 -1.05 -5.68
CA LEU A 118 9.31 -0.31 -6.18
C LEU A 118 10.28 -0.04 -5.05
N HIS A 119 11.38 -0.78 -5.03
CA HIS A 119 12.43 -0.59 -4.05
C HIS A 119 13.45 0.43 -4.54
N TYR A 120 13.44 1.59 -3.92
CA TYR A 120 14.45 2.65 -4.04
C TYR A 120 15.43 2.61 -2.84
N PRO A 121 16.58 3.30 -2.91
CA PRO A 121 17.42 3.48 -1.72
C PRO A 121 16.63 4.12 -0.58
N ASN A 122 16.52 3.42 0.55
CA ASN A 122 15.80 3.85 1.76
C ASN A 122 14.32 4.19 1.57
N HIS A 123 13.66 3.64 0.53
CA HIS A 123 12.24 3.91 0.29
C HIS A 123 11.58 2.77 -0.46
N LEU A 124 10.37 2.40 -0.05
CA LEU A 124 9.49 1.48 -0.75
C LEU A 124 8.25 2.22 -1.24
N ALA A 125 8.05 2.20 -2.55
CA ALA A 125 6.86 2.71 -3.19
C ALA A 125 6.16 1.59 -3.97
N THR A 126 5.14 1.95 -4.75
CA THR A 126 4.41 1.01 -5.61
C THR A 126 4.24 1.58 -7.01
N ALA A 127 3.90 0.70 -7.97
CA ALA A 127 3.40 1.11 -9.26
C ALA A 127 2.24 0.21 -9.71
N VAL A 128 1.28 0.80 -10.41
CA VAL A 128 0.04 0.13 -10.83
C VAL A 128 -0.10 0.17 -12.34
N ARG A 129 -0.49 -0.97 -12.93
CA ARG A 129 -0.81 -1.08 -14.35
C ARG A 129 -2.28 -0.77 -14.59
N PHE A 130 -2.54 0.28 -15.34
CA PHE A 130 -3.89 0.68 -15.74
C PHE A 130 -4.21 0.18 -17.15
N SER A 131 -5.48 -0.11 -17.42
CA SER A 131 -5.96 -0.47 -18.77
C SER A 131 -5.83 0.68 -19.77
N ASN A 132 -5.99 1.93 -19.27
CA ASN A 132 -5.83 3.14 -20.05
C ASN A 132 -4.38 3.64 -20.00
N ASN A 133 -3.93 4.28 -21.09
CA ASN A 133 -2.60 4.89 -21.13
C ASN A 133 -2.61 6.25 -20.42
N LEU A 134 -2.54 6.24 -19.11
CA LEU A 134 -2.44 7.45 -18.29
C LEU A 134 -1.04 8.08 -18.41
N SER A 135 -0.97 9.40 -18.20
CA SER A 135 0.29 10.17 -18.17
C SER A 135 0.89 10.18 -16.76
N GLY A 136 2.19 10.27 -16.67
CA GLY A 136 2.92 10.40 -15.39
C GLY A 136 4.23 9.64 -15.36
N ASP A 137 4.90 9.67 -14.21
CA ASP A 137 6.10 8.89 -13.94
C ASP A 137 5.75 7.41 -13.89
N TYR A 138 6.56 6.56 -14.51
CA TYR A 138 6.27 5.14 -14.66
C TYR A 138 7.53 4.29 -14.65
N VAL A 139 7.33 3.00 -14.45
CA VAL A 139 8.35 1.95 -14.68
C VAL A 139 7.85 0.96 -15.73
N MET A 140 8.79 0.35 -16.43
CA MET A 140 8.49 -0.75 -17.37
C MET A 140 8.82 -2.08 -16.71
N VAL A 141 7.84 -2.99 -16.63
CA VAL A 141 8.00 -4.35 -16.12
C VAL A 141 7.50 -5.31 -17.19
N ASP A 142 8.34 -6.19 -17.68
CA ASP A 142 8.02 -7.17 -18.73
C ASP A 142 7.33 -6.56 -19.97
N GLY A 143 7.78 -5.35 -20.36
CA GLY A 143 7.23 -4.62 -21.50
C GLY A 143 5.89 -3.92 -21.23
N GLN A 144 5.39 -3.95 -20.00
CA GLN A 144 4.16 -3.27 -19.58
C GLN A 144 4.47 -2.02 -18.75
N LYS A 145 3.65 -0.98 -18.93
CA LYS A 145 3.78 0.29 -18.23
C LYS A 145 3.03 0.27 -16.91
N TYR A 146 3.74 0.55 -15.81
CA TYR A 146 3.18 0.71 -14.47
C TYR A 146 3.42 2.14 -13.99
N LEU A 147 2.36 2.87 -13.68
CA LEU A 147 2.43 4.23 -13.14
C LEU A 147 2.79 4.22 -11.66
N VAL A 148 3.71 5.09 -11.26
CA VAL A 148 4.10 5.25 -9.86
C VAL A 148 2.90 5.68 -9.02
N CYS A 149 2.67 4.97 -7.94
CA CYS A 149 1.67 5.26 -6.92
C CYS A 149 2.36 5.16 -5.57
N ASP A 150 2.78 6.31 -5.01
CA ASP A 150 3.51 6.32 -3.75
C ASP A 150 2.56 6.57 -2.57
N PRO A 151 2.31 5.57 -1.70
CA PRO A 151 1.36 5.70 -0.60
C PRO A 151 1.93 6.40 0.64
N THR A 152 3.20 6.84 0.60
CA THR A 152 3.88 7.43 1.77
C THR A 152 3.46 8.87 2.04
N GLY A 153 3.32 9.69 1.01
CA GLY A 153 2.97 11.10 1.15
C GLY A 153 1.92 11.54 0.12
N TYR A 154 1.50 12.78 0.20
CA TYR A 154 0.43 13.36 -0.64
C TYR A 154 0.88 13.55 -2.08
N LYS A 155 1.03 12.45 -2.84
CA LYS A 155 1.37 12.45 -4.26
C LYS A 155 0.24 11.80 -5.07
N PRO A 156 -0.23 12.42 -6.15
CA PRO A 156 -1.20 11.77 -7.04
C PRO A 156 -0.55 10.63 -7.83
N ILE A 157 -1.37 9.78 -8.44
CA ILE A 157 -0.93 8.72 -9.37
C ILE A 157 -0.03 9.32 -10.44
N GLY A 158 1.06 8.65 -10.78
CA GLY A 158 2.02 9.07 -11.80
C GLY A 158 2.89 10.26 -11.37
N ASN A 159 3.05 10.49 -10.06
CA ASN A 159 3.90 11.57 -9.56
C ASN A 159 4.88 11.04 -8.51
N ALA A 160 6.07 10.65 -8.98
CA ALA A 160 7.17 10.24 -8.11
C ALA A 160 7.76 11.42 -7.35
N TYR A 161 8.43 11.16 -6.21
CA TYR A 161 9.26 12.18 -5.58
C TYR A 161 10.45 12.53 -6.47
N ASP A 162 10.85 13.80 -6.48
CA ASP A 162 11.90 14.31 -7.37
C ASP A 162 13.23 13.58 -7.19
N GLU A 163 13.52 13.14 -5.99
CA GLU A 163 14.71 12.35 -5.66
C GLU A 163 14.74 10.96 -6.30
N PHE A 164 13.57 10.40 -6.67
CA PHE A 164 13.45 9.07 -7.27
C PHE A 164 13.22 9.08 -8.79
N LYS A 165 12.90 10.24 -9.40
CA LYS A 165 12.58 10.33 -10.84
C LYS A 165 13.68 9.81 -11.78
N ASN A 166 14.95 9.88 -11.33
CA ASN A 166 16.10 9.41 -12.10
C ASN A 166 16.80 8.21 -11.45
N VAL A 167 16.16 7.57 -10.48
CA VAL A 167 16.70 6.39 -9.79
C VAL A 167 15.99 5.15 -10.29
N GLN A 168 16.75 4.16 -10.74
CA GLN A 168 16.18 2.88 -11.14
C GLN A 168 15.74 2.10 -9.90
N ALA A 169 14.43 1.88 -9.76
CA ALA A 169 13.90 0.99 -8.75
C ALA A 169 14.21 -0.48 -9.08
N LYS A 170 14.36 -1.31 -8.07
CA LYS A 170 14.18 -2.77 -8.23
C LYS A 170 12.69 -3.07 -8.11
N VAL A 171 12.20 -3.98 -8.95
CA VAL A 171 10.82 -4.46 -8.96
C VAL A 171 10.79 -5.89 -8.47
#